data_9f0a2f59bfceb363ff4797419bd7cd39
#
_entry.id   9f0a2f59bfceb363ff4797419bd7cd39
#
_cell.length_a   1.000
_cell.length_b   1.000
_cell.length_c   1.000
_cell.angle_alpha   90.00
_cell.angle_beta   90.00
_cell.angle_gamma   90.00
#
_symmetry.space_group_name_H-M   'P 1'
#
loop_
_entity.id
_entity.type
_entity.pdbx_description
1 polymer ?
#
loop_
_entity_poly.entity_id
_entity_poly.type
_entity_poly.pdbx_seq_one_letter_code
_entity_poly.pdbx_strand_id
1 'polypeptide(L)'
;MATHTTDGADEGHLDLVPMIDCIMLLLLFFMMTTKFSAEEKSIASLLPTNQGPGIVTNPIDPPRTITVAIYPAGLTRGYQPSDYARQLVGMHLPGQVIGDAYLRIGNREPFLISGRVLTSRDSDHPQAMPELMDRIHGYIADELTKYEKPGEPRNQQPDIIISCFSGLSWKFALIAYDGIRAYEGTLGKISYSGNPEQLMAARAVTFVPPRVRDYTANELGAELYEIVHHQ
;
A
#
# COMPACT_ATOMS: atom_id res chain seq x y z
N MET A 1 -66.84 -55.99 -28.85
CA MET A 1 -65.89 -56.10 -27.72
C MET A 1 -64.80 -55.07 -27.93
N ALA A 2 -64.92 -53.97 -27.22
CA ALA A 2 -63.92 -52.89 -27.28
C ALA A 2 -63.05 -52.98 -26.01
N THR A 3 -61.76 -53.17 -26.18
CA THR A 3 -60.78 -53.13 -25.11
C THR A 3 -60.26 -51.71 -24.96
N HIS A 4 -60.58 -51.17 -23.81
CA HIS A 4 -60.05 -49.87 -23.36
C HIS A 4 -58.60 -50.03 -22.93
N THR A 5 -57.64 -49.38 -23.61
CA THR A 5 -56.29 -49.22 -23.14
C THR A 5 -56.27 -47.95 -22.28
N THR A 6 -55.96 -48.12 -21.02
CA THR A 6 -55.70 -47.06 -20.06
C THR A 6 -54.38 -46.39 -20.42
N ASP A 7 -54.44 -45.12 -20.77
CA ASP A 7 -53.34 -44.22 -20.95
C ASP A 7 -52.69 -43.98 -19.59
N GLY A 8 -51.44 -44.42 -19.44
CA GLY A 8 -50.64 -44.16 -18.26
C GLY A 8 -50.20 -42.70 -18.24
N ALA A 9 -50.63 -42.00 -17.21
CA ALA A 9 -50.19 -40.66 -16.95
C ALA A 9 -48.65 -40.67 -16.76
N ASP A 10 -47.96 -40.04 -17.67
CA ASP A 10 -46.53 -39.73 -17.58
C ASP A 10 -46.35 -38.75 -16.39
N GLU A 11 -46.01 -39.29 -15.23
CA GLU A 11 -45.61 -38.47 -14.09
C GLU A 11 -44.32 -37.74 -14.48
N GLY A 12 -44.47 -36.47 -14.88
CA GLY A 12 -43.33 -35.60 -15.20
C GLY A 12 -42.36 -35.55 -14.04
N HIS A 13 -41.34 -36.37 -14.12
CA HIS A 13 -40.20 -36.29 -13.19
C HIS A 13 -39.60 -34.90 -13.32
N LEU A 14 -39.94 -34.02 -12.39
CA LEU A 14 -39.31 -32.71 -12.30
C LEU A 14 -37.82 -32.92 -11.95
N ASP A 15 -36.95 -32.71 -12.94
CA ASP A 15 -35.52 -32.80 -12.72
C ASP A 15 -35.06 -31.63 -11.83
N LEU A 16 -34.88 -31.91 -10.54
CA LEU A 16 -34.49 -30.89 -9.54
C LEU A 16 -33.00 -30.52 -9.59
N VAL A 17 -32.21 -31.28 -10.35
CA VAL A 17 -30.74 -31.09 -10.42
C VAL A 17 -30.37 -29.70 -10.95
N PRO A 18 -30.97 -29.17 -12.04
CA PRO A 18 -30.66 -27.82 -12.53
C PRO A 18 -31.07 -26.71 -11.54
N MET A 19 -32.14 -26.93 -10.76
CA MET A 19 -32.56 -25.93 -9.75
C MET A 19 -31.59 -25.88 -8.56
N ILE A 20 -31.08 -27.03 -8.12
CA ILE A 20 -30.11 -27.09 -7.03
C ILE A 20 -28.77 -26.45 -7.47
N ASP A 21 -28.36 -26.66 -8.71
CA ASP A 21 -27.14 -26.08 -9.26
C ASP A 21 -27.22 -24.54 -9.32
N CYS A 22 -28.33 -24.00 -9.79
CA CYS A 22 -28.59 -22.56 -9.77
C CYS A 22 -28.53 -21.95 -8.37
N ILE A 23 -29.10 -22.62 -7.37
CA ILE A 23 -29.10 -22.16 -5.97
C ILE A 23 -27.68 -22.23 -5.41
N MET A 24 -26.93 -23.30 -5.69
CA MET A 24 -25.54 -23.45 -5.26
C MET A 24 -24.63 -22.37 -5.85
N LEU A 25 -24.76 -22.09 -7.15
CA LEU A 25 -24.00 -21.02 -7.81
C LEU A 25 -24.34 -19.64 -7.24
N LEU A 26 -25.60 -19.39 -6.94
CA LEU A 26 -26.05 -18.12 -6.38
C LEU A 26 -25.56 -17.94 -4.93
N LEU A 27 -25.54 -18.99 -4.11
CA LEU A 27 -24.96 -18.99 -2.77
C LEU A 27 -23.45 -18.77 -2.81
N LEU A 28 -22.75 -19.42 -3.73
CA LEU A 28 -21.31 -19.27 -3.90
C LEU A 28 -20.95 -17.85 -4.34
N PHE A 29 -21.74 -17.28 -5.24
CA PHE A 29 -21.61 -15.88 -5.66
C PHE A 29 -21.80 -14.92 -4.48
N PHE A 30 -22.86 -15.08 -3.68
CA PHE A 30 -23.08 -14.27 -2.49
C PHE A 30 -21.96 -14.44 -1.45
N MET A 31 -21.44 -15.64 -1.29
CA MET A 31 -20.34 -15.90 -0.34
C MET A 31 -19.05 -15.21 -0.78
N MET A 32 -18.79 -15.12 -2.08
CA MET A 32 -17.67 -14.35 -2.62
C MET A 32 -17.88 -12.82 -2.47
N THR A 33 -19.08 -12.34 -2.82
CA THR A 33 -19.35 -10.88 -2.77
C THR A 33 -19.39 -10.33 -1.35
N THR A 34 -19.84 -11.11 -0.35
CA THR A 34 -19.82 -10.67 1.06
C THR A 34 -18.39 -10.52 1.61
N LYS A 35 -17.44 -11.34 1.17
CA LYS A 35 -16.02 -11.17 1.56
C LYS A 35 -15.42 -9.89 0.99
N PHE A 36 -15.70 -9.57 -0.28
CA PHE A 36 -15.23 -8.32 -0.89
C PHE A 36 -15.82 -7.08 -0.20
N SER A 37 -17.09 -7.13 0.19
CA SER A 37 -17.74 -6.00 0.89
C SER A 37 -17.13 -5.73 2.27
N ALA A 38 -16.60 -6.74 2.95
CA ALA A 38 -15.93 -6.55 4.25
C ALA A 38 -14.55 -5.88 4.09
N GLU A 39 -13.81 -6.21 3.02
CA GLU A 39 -12.52 -5.60 2.72
C GLU A 39 -12.68 -4.16 2.21
N GLU A 40 -13.69 -3.87 1.39
CA GLU A 40 -14.00 -2.50 0.95
C GLU A 40 -14.37 -1.57 2.10
N LYS A 41 -15.09 -2.04 3.11
CA LYS A 41 -15.39 -1.24 4.31
C LYS A 41 -14.14 -0.93 5.12
N SER A 42 -13.17 -1.84 5.16
CA SER A 42 -11.88 -1.60 5.79
C SER A 42 -11.07 -0.54 5.06
N ILE A 43 -11.08 -0.55 3.72
CA ILE A 43 -10.40 0.45 2.89
C ILE A 43 -11.12 1.80 2.94
N ALA A 44 -12.46 1.81 2.93
CA ALA A 44 -13.24 3.05 3.01
C ALA A 44 -13.08 3.78 4.35
N SER A 45 -12.79 3.07 5.44
CA SER A 45 -12.48 3.69 6.74
C SER A 45 -11.09 4.33 6.79
N LEU A 46 -10.20 3.99 5.84
CA LEU A 46 -8.87 4.57 5.72
C LEU A 46 -8.81 5.77 4.77
N LEU A 47 -9.89 6.03 4.02
CA LEU A 47 -9.98 7.22 3.19
C LEU A 47 -10.34 8.42 4.09
N PRO A 48 -9.59 9.53 4.02
CA PRO A 48 -9.94 10.73 4.75
C PRO A 48 -11.32 11.21 4.26
N THR A 49 -12.32 11.08 5.11
CA THR A 49 -13.63 11.69 4.88
C THR A 49 -13.43 13.21 4.91
N ASN A 50 -13.62 13.89 3.80
CA ASN A 50 -13.80 15.33 3.74
C ASN A 50 -15.10 15.71 4.48
N GLN A 51 -15.07 15.63 5.81
CA GLN A 51 -16.07 16.33 6.62
C GLN A 51 -15.63 17.78 6.62
N GLY A 52 -16.51 18.63 6.10
CA GLY A 52 -16.31 20.08 6.12
C GLY A 52 -16.03 20.61 7.53
N PRO A 53 -15.61 21.87 7.67
CA PRO A 53 -15.08 22.42 8.90
C PRO A 53 -16.12 22.36 10.01
N GLY A 54 -16.06 21.32 10.83
CA GLY A 54 -16.71 21.30 12.13
C GLY A 54 -15.99 22.32 13.00
N ILE A 55 -16.76 23.10 13.76
CA ILE A 55 -16.24 24.10 14.70
C ILE A 55 -15.35 23.33 15.71
N VAL A 56 -14.03 23.42 15.51
CA VAL A 56 -13.05 22.84 16.43
C VAL A 56 -12.84 23.84 17.54
N THR A 57 -13.40 23.56 18.72
CA THR A 57 -13.30 24.39 19.91
C THR A 57 -12.04 24.20 20.72
N ASN A 58 -11.13 23.29 20.32
CA ASN A 58 -9.80 23.15 20.93
C ASN A 58 -8.75 23.15 19.84
N PRO A 59 -7.59 23.82 20.03
CA PRO A 59 -6.43 23.62 19.17
C PRO A 59 -5.93 22.20 19.40
N ILE A 60 -6.45 21.26 18.61
CA ILE A 60 -5.86 19.93 18.52
C ILE A 60 -4.54 20.17 17.81
N ASP A 61 -3.43 19.92 18.49
CA ASP A 61 -2.12 19.84 17.84
C ASP A 61 -2.30 18.99 16.57
N PRO A 62 -1.93 19.48 15.38
CA PRO A 62 -2.08 18.69 14.16
C PRO A 62 -1.39 17.35 14.39
N PRO A 63 -2.01 16.23 14.00
CA PRO A 63 -1.39 14.93 14.17
C PRO A 63 -0.03 14.99 13.51
N ARG A 64 1.04 14.81 14.27
CA ARG A 64 2.40 14.79 13.74
C ARG A 64 2.52 13.53 12.90
N THR A 65 2.42 13.68 11.60
CA THR A 65 2.61 12.60 10.66
C THR A 65 4.08 12.52 10.26
N ILE A 66 4.60 11.31 10.15
CA ILE A 66 5.96 11.06 9.65
C ILE A 66 5.85 10.66 8.20
N THR A 67 6.41 11.47 7.31
CA THR A 67 6.42 11.17 5.90
C THR A 67 7.67 10.36 5.52
N VAL A 68 7.44 9.23 4.88
CA VAL A 68 8.45 8.38 4.26
C VAL A 68 8.39 8.62 2.76
N ALA A 69 9.35 9.36 2.23
CA ALA A 69 9.41 9.73 0.83
C ALA A 69 10.31 8.76 0.05
N ILE A 70 9.80 8.26 -1.09
CA ILE A 70 10.52 7.36 -1.99
C ILE A 70 10.50 7.96 -3.39
N TYR A 71 11.70 8.28 -3.92
CA TYR A 71 11.85 8.95 -5.20
C TYR A 71 13.09 8.45 -5.95
N PRO A 72 13.16 8.61 -7.29
CA PRO A 72 14.29 8.12 -8.09
C PRO A 72 15.62 8.71 -7.64
N ALA A 73 16.68 7.90 -7.64
CA ALA A 73 18.03 8.38 -7.43
C ALA A 73 18.55 9.12 -8.68
N GLY A 74 19.55 9.98 -8.47
CA GLY A 74 20.17 10.74 -9.56
C GLY A 74 19.44 12.04 -9.94
N LEU A 75 18.37 12.40 -9.21
CA LEU A 75 17.72 13.69 -9.38
C LEU A 75 18.53 14.81 -8.73
N THR A 76 18.72 15.89 -9.47
CA THR A 76 19.19 17.16 -8.91
C THR A 76 18.02 17.93 -8.32
N ARG A 77 18.25 18.58 -7.18
CA ARG A 77 17.18 19.35 -6.52
C ARG A 77 16.73 20.50 -7.43
N GLY A 78 15.49 20.42 -7.88
CA GLY A 78 14.84 21.47 -8.66
C GLY A 78 14.09 22.45 -7.76
N TYR A 79 13.83 23.65 -8.26
CA TYR A 79 13.08 24.69 -7.55
C TYR A 79 11.61 24.75 -8.01
N GLN A 80 11.31 24.15 -9.14
CA GLN A 80 9.98 24.13 -9.75
C GLN A 80 9.62 22.74 -10.28
N PRO A 81 8.32 22.42 -10.38
CA PRO A 81 7.86 21.16 -10.97
C PRO A 81 8.44 20.88 -12.37
N SER A 82 8.59 21.94 -13.20
CA SER A 82 9.16 21.83 -14.54
C SER A 82 10.62 21.37 -14.58
N ASP A 83 11.37 21.59 -13.51
CA ASP A 83 12.76 21.15 -13.42
C ASP A 83 12.82 19.63 -13.29
N TYR A 84 11.93 19.06 -12.48
CA TYR A 84 11.80 17.61 -12.34
C TYR A 84 11.23 16.97 -13.60
N ALA A 85 10.24 17.61 -14.25
CA ALA A 85 9.70 17.13 -15.52
C ALA A 85 10.80 17.00 -16.59
N ARG A 86 11.69 17.97 -16.72
CA ARG A 86 12.83 17.93 -17.65
C ARG A 86 13.81 16.81 -17.31
N GLN A 87 14.11 16.63 -16.03
CA GLN A 87 15.01 15.55 -15.58
C GLN A 87 14.42 14.16 -15.89
N LEU A 88 13.11 13.97 -15.66
CA LEU A 88 12.42 12.71 -15.95
C LEU A 88 12.44 12.34 -17.43
N VAL A 89 12.27 13.32 -18.33
CA VAL A 89 12.38 13.08 -19.79
C VAL A 89 13.77 12.55 -20.14
N GLY A 90 14.81 13.07 -19.49
CA GLY A 90 16.19 12.59 -19.68
C GLY A 90 16.45 11.20 -19.10
N MET A 91 15.69 10.79 -18.10
CA MET A 91 15.87 9.49 -17.42
C MET A 91 15.18 8.30 -18.12
N HIS A 92 14.39 8.53 -19.18
CA HIS A 92 13.63 7.48 -19.85
C HIS A 92 12.82 6.59 -18.88
N LEU A 93 12.08 7.23 -17.96
CA LEU A 93 11.20 6.55 -17.02
C LEU A 93 9.78 6.38 -17.57
N PRO A 94 9.50 5.37 -18.39
CA PRO A 94 8.19 4.76 -18.39
C PRO A 94 8.22 3.69 -17.30
N GLY A 95 7.21 3.61 -16.45
CA GLY A 95 7.02 2.83 -15.23
C GLY A 95 7.47 1.35 -15.15
N GLN A 96 8.48 0.96 -15.90
CA GLN A 96 9.02 -0.39 -15.94
C GLN A 96 10.52 -0.49 -15.60
N VAL A 97 11.23 0.64 -15.50
CA VAL A 97 12.65 0.59 -15.17
C VAL A 97 12.79 0.66 -13.66
N ILE A 98 13.25 -0.43 -13.07
CA ILE A 98 13.63 -0.45 -11.68
C ILE A 98 15.05 0.13 -11.62
N GLY A 99 15.12 1.47 -11.60
CA GLY A 99 16.33 2.21 -11.28
C GLY A 99 16.57 2.22 -9.77
N ASP A 100 17.68 2.82 -9.36
CA ASP A 100 17.93 3.07 -7.94
C ASP A 100 16.96 4.14 -7.41
N ALA A 101 16.60 4.04 -6.15
CA ALA A 101 15.70 4.98 -5.51
C ALA A 101 16.27 5.46 -4.16
N TYR A 102 15.89 6.64 -3.75
CA TYR A 102 16.14 7.17 -2.43
C TYR A 102 14.93 6.94 -1.52
N LEU A 103 15.20 6.44 -0.32
CA LEU A 103 14.27 6.38 0.81
C LEU A 103 14.66 7.48 1.79
N ARG A 104 13.75 8.40 2.09
CA ARG A 104 13.99 9.47 3.05
C ARG A 104 12.89 9.51 4.09
N ILE A 105 13.26 9.64 5.35
CA ILE A 105 12.35 9.81 6.48
C ILE A 105 12.65 11.17 7.12
N GLY A 106 11.66 12.06 7.14
CA GLY A 106 11.85 13.41 7.63
C GLY A 106 12.98 14.16 6.92
N ASN A 107 13.85 14.84 7.68
CA ASN A 107 14.92 15.70 7.16
C ASN A 107 16.30 15.04 7.06
N ARG A 108 16.40 13.73 7.27
CA ARG A 108 17.67 13.00 7.18
C ARG A 108 18.15 12.86 5.74
N GLU A 109 19.45 12.62 5.58
CA GLU A 109 20.01 12.19 4.31
C GLU A 109 19.32 10.94 3.78
N PRO A 110 18.94 10.93 2.51
CA PRO A 110 18.21 9.83 1.94
C PRO A 110 19.09 8.57 1.85
N PHE A 111 18.51 7.42 2.14
CA PHE A 111 19.14 6.12 1.98
C PHE A 111 18.97 5.62 0.54
N LEU A 112 20.06 5.21 -0.10
CA LEU A 112 20.04 4.68 -1.46
C LEU A 112 19.62 3.21 -1.46
N ILE A 113 18.54 2.89 -2.15
CA ILE A 113 18.08 1.53 -2.41
C ILE A 113 18.44 1.16 -3.84
N SER A 114 19.27 0.13 -4.01
CA SER A 114 19.65 -0.33 -5.34
C SER A 114 18.54 -1.14 -5.99
N GLY A 115 18.00 -0.64 -7.10
CA GLY A 115 17.02 -1.33 -7.92
C GLY A 115 17.58 -2.60 -8.54
N ARG A 116 18.88 -2.66 -8.82
CA ARG A 116 19.54 -3.85 -9.33
C ARG A 116 19.43 -5.01 -8.35
N VAL A 117 19.65 -4.79 -7.06
CA VAL A 117 19.52 -5.82 -6.03
C VAL A 117 18.07 -6.30 -5.92
N LEU A 118 17.09 -5.40 -6.07
CA LEU A 118 15.66 -5.74 -6.01
C LEU A 118 15.17 -6.57 -7.20
N THR A 119 15.86 -6.51 -8.32
CA THR A 119 15.48 -7.22 -9.55
C THR A 119 16.29 -8.46 -9.80
N SER A 120 17.51 -8.52 -9.22
CA SER A 120 18.40 -9.62 -9.47
C SER A 120 17.84 -10.90 -8.84
N ARG A 121 17.67 -11.89 -9.67
CA ARG A 121 17.51 -13.29 -9.24
C ARG A 121 18.90 -13.91 -9.09
N ASP A 122 19.83 -13.15 -8.57
CA ASP A 122 21.25 -13.42 -8.69
C ASP A 122 21.62 -14.62 -7.81
N SER A 123 21.83 -15.76 -8.46
CA SER A 123 22.43 -16.94 -7.83
C SER A 123 23.86 -16.68 -7.38
N ASP A 124 24.51 -15.65 -7.94
CA ASP A 124 25.92 -15.35 -7.67
C ASP A 124 26.10 -14.52 -6.40
N HIS A 125 25.07 -13.78 -5.97
CA HIS A 125 25.10 -12.97 -4.74
C HIS A 125 23.85 -13.19 -3.87
N PRO A 126 23.65 -14.37 -3.30
CA PRO A 126 22.45 -14.70 -2.52
C PRO A 126 22.28 -13.83 -1.25
N GLN A 127 23.38 -13.22 -0.76
CA GLN A 127 23.38 -12.39 0.44
C GLN A 127 23.03 -10.92 0.16
N ALA A 128 23.04 -10.47 -1.11
CA ALA A 128 22.84 -9.06 -1.44
C ALA A 128 21.47 -8.52 -1.00
N MET A 129 20.41 -9.32 -1.10
CA MET A 129 19.06 -8.92 -0.68
C MET A 129 18.92 -8.88 0.85
N PRO A 130 19.31 -9.93 1.61
CA PRO A 130 19.32 -9.86 3.07
C PRO A 130 20.13 -8.68 3.62
N GLU A 131 21.34 -8.44 3.12
CA GLU A 131 22.17 -7.31 3.54
C GLU A 131 21.51 -5.95 3.25
N LEU A 132 20.85 -5.81 2.09
CA LEU A 132 20.10 -4.61 1.77
C LEU A 132 18.94 -4.41 2.74
N MET A 133 18.20 -5.47 3.05
CA MET A 133 17.07 -5.43 3.98
C MET A 133 17.53 -5.05 5.39
N ASP A 134 18.61 -5.65 5.90
CA ASP A 134 19.17 -5.32 7.21
C ASP A 134 19.58 -3.84 7.31
N ARG A 135 20.17 -3.29 6.25
CA ARG A 135 20.55 -1.87 6.19
C ARG A 135 19.34 -0.96 6.15
N ILE A 136 18.29 -1.32 5.41
CA ILE A 136 17.03 -0.57 5.35
C ILE A 136 16.34 -0.60 6.72
N HIS A 137 16.27 -1.77 7.36
CA HIS A 137 15.70 -1.92 8.70
C HIS A 137 16.46 -1.06 9.72
N GLY A 138 17.79 -1.07 9.69
CA GLY A 138 18.62 -0.22 10.53
C GLY A 138 18.33 1.26 10.32
N TYR A 139 18.30 1.72 9.05
CA TYR A 139 18.02 3.11 8.72
C TYR A 139 16.63 3.55 9.21
N ILE A 140 15.62 2.72 8.99
CA ILE A 140 14.24 3.01 9.42
C ILE A 140 14.14 3.05 10.95
N ALA A 141 14.75 2.07 11.64
CA ALA A 141 14.74 2.01 13.09
C ALA A 141 15.40 3.23 13.74
N ASP A 142 16.57 3.62 13.23
CA ASP A 142 17.31 4.80 13.72
C ASP A 142 16.49 6.08 13.57
N GLU A 143 15.74 6.21 12.46
CA GLU A 143 14.95 7.40 12.22
C GLU A 143 13.66 7.40 13.01
N LEU A 144 12.91 6.30 13.00
CA LEU A 144 11.62 6.23 13.70
C LEU A 144 11.77 6.38 15.20
N THR A 145 12.87 5.89 15.79
CA THR A 145 13.15 6.04 17.21
C THR A 145 13.20 7.51 17.66
N LYS A 146 13.58 8.42 16.78
CA LYS A 146 13.62 9.87 17.10
C LYS A 146 12.24 10.51 17.26
N TYR A 147 11.24 9.91 16.62
CA TYR A 147 9.85 10.39 16.63
C TYR A 147 8.99 9.66 17.66
N GLU A 148 9.56 8.66 18.35
CA GLU A 148 8.84 7.92 19.39
C GLU A 148 8.46 8.82 20.56
N LYS A 149 7.21 8.69 21.01
CA LYS A 149 6.73 9.33 22.23
C LYS A 149 6.79 8.33 23.38
N PRO A 150 7.68 8.54 24.36
CA PRO A 150 7.82 7.62 25.48
C PRO A 150 6.52 7.50 26.27
N GLY A 151 6.08 6.29 26.55
CA GLY A 151 4.91 6.00 27.37
C GLY A 151 3.57 6.03 26.64
N GLU A 152 3.51 6.46 25.38
CA GLU A 152 2.29 6.38 24.58
C GLU A 152 2.15 4.97 23.92
N PRO A 153 0.93 4.41 23.89
CA PRO A 153 0.67 3.14 23.21
C PRO A 153 0.92 3.26 21.69
N ARG A 154 1.17 2.14 21.00
CA ARG A 154 1.55 2.14 19.57
C ARG A 154 0.54 2.82 18.64
N ASN A 155 -0.75 2.66 18.91
CA ASN A 155 -1.83 3.29 18.13
C ASN A 155 -2.00 4.80 18.37
N GLN A 156 -1.28 5.38 19.32
CA GLN A 156 -1.25 6.83 19.60
C GLN A 156 0.08 7.49 19.17
N GLN A 157 1.01 6.69 18.67
CA GLN A 157 2.24 7.21 18.06
C GLN A 157 1.92 7.96 16.76
N PRO A 158 2.78 8.91 16.34
CA PRO A 158 2.59 9.64 15.08
C PRO A 158 2.38 8.70 13.90
N ASP A 159 1.35 8.93 13.09
CA ASP A 159 1.05 8.14 11.91
C ASP A 159 2.20 8.20 10.89
N ILE A 160 2.42 7.11 10.17
CA ILE A 160 3.43 7.04 9.11
C ILE A 160 2.72 7.06 7.76
N ILE A 161 3.14 7.98 6.89
CA ILE A 161 2.63 8.11 5.53
C ILE A 161 3.74 7.79 4.55
N ILE A 162 3.56 6.75 3.74
CA ILE A 162 4.51 6.37 2.68
C ILE A 162 4.09 7.06 1.39
N SER A 163 4.92 7.97 0.90
CA SER A 163 4.78 8.67 -0.36
C SER A 163 5.79 8.14 -1.36
N CYS A 164 5.35 7.29 -2.27
CA CYS A 164 6.18 6.68 -3.30
C CYS A 164 5.85 7.32 -4.65
N PHE A 165 6.89 7.74 -5.36
CA PHE A 165 6.76 8.29 -6.71
C PHE A 165 6.11 7.29 -7.66
N SER A 166 5.06 7.72 -8.38
CA SER A 166 4.25 6.84 -9.24
C SER A 166 5.02 6.19 -10.40
N GLY A 167 6.12 6.79 -10.84
CA GLY A 167 7.00 6.23 -11.87
C GLY A 167 7.95 5.12 -11.39
N LEU A 168 8.02 4.87 -10.07
CA LEU A 168 8.83 3.80 -9.50
C LEU A 168 8.06 2.48 -9.39
N SER A 169 8.80 1.39 -9.31
CA SER A 169 8.21 0.10 -9.00
C SER A 169 7.64 0.08 -7.58
N TRP A 170 6.45 -0.48 -7.43
CA TRP A 170 5.80 -0.67 -6.12
C TRP A 170 6.63 -1.48 -5.12
N LYS A 171 7.62 -2.23 -5.58
CA LYS A 171 8.56 -2.98 -4.73
C LYS A 171 9.26 -2.08 -3.70
N PHE A 172 9.59 -0.84 -4.07
CA PHE A 172 10.23 0.11 -3.16
C PHE A 172 9.30 0.50 -2.00
N ALA A 173 8.02 0.73 -2.29
CA ALA A 173 7.03 1.04 -1.27
C ALA A 173 6.80 -0.15 -0.33
N LEU A 174 6.74 -1.37 -0.87
CA LEU A 174 6.58 -2.59 -0.07
C LEU A 174 7.77 -2.85 0.86
N ILE A 175 9.00 -2.61 0.40
CA ILE A 175 10.21 -2.77 1.22
C ILE A 175 10.23 -1.76 2.37
N ALA A 176 9.87 -0.51 2.08
CA ALA A 176 9.77 0.50 3.14
C ALA A 176 8.68 0.13 4.16
N TYR A 177 7.52 -0.34 3.69
CA TYR A 177 6.45 -0.82 4.55
C TYR A 177 6.89 -2.00 5.41
N ASP A 178 7.57 -2.98 4.81
CA ASP A 178 8.09 -4.15 5.53
C ASP A 178 9.09 -3.74 6.61
N GLY A 179 10.02 -2.83 6.30
CA GLY A 179 10.97 -2.30 7.28
C GLY A 179 10.29 -1.56 8.44
N ILE A 180 9.25 -0.77 8.17
CA ILE A 180 8.46 -0.10 9.21
C ILE A 180 7.73 -1.15 10.08
N ARG A 181 7.13 -2.15 9.47
CA ARG A 181 6.44 -3.22 10.22
C ARG A 181 7.40 -4.10 11.02
N ALA A 182 8.60 -4.37 10.51
CA ALA A 182 9.63 -5.05 11.26
C ALA A 182 10.04 -4.25 12.52
N TYR A 183 10.23 -2.93 12.38
CA TYR A 183 10.50 -2.05 13.51
C TYR A 183 9.36 -2.07 14.55
N GLU A 184 8.12 -1.91 14.12
CA GLU A 184 6.94 -1.99 15.00
C GLU A 184 6.84 -3.35 15.71
N GLY A 185 7.16 -4.43 15.02
CA GLY A 185 7.18 -5.79 15.59
C GLY A 185 8.19 -5.96 16.72
N THR A 186 9.36 -5.33 16.61
CA THR A 186 10.38 -5.38 17.68
C THR A 186 9.96 -4.64 18.95
N LEU A 187 9.27 -3.50 18.80
CA LEU A 187 8.86 -2.67 19.93
C LEU A 187 7.54 -3.14 20.57
N GLY A 188 6.59 -3.56 19.77
CA GLY A 188 5.23 -3.87 20.22
C GLY A 188 4.96 -5.34 20.53
N LYS A 189 5.90 -6.25 20.30
CA LYS A 189 5.67 -7.72 20.28
C LYS A 189 4.50 -8.11 19.37
N ILE A 190 4.22 -7.28 18.38
CA ILE A 190 3.17 -7.50 17.42
C ILE A 190 3.73 -8.50 16.41
N SER A 191 3.23 -9.74 16.49
CA SER A 191 3.53 -10.73 15.46
C SER A 191 2.90 -10.28 14.13
N TYR A 192 3.53 -10.59 13.00
CA TYR A 192 2.95 -10.47 11.65
C TYR A 192 1.71 -11.36 11.44
N SER A 193 1.06 -11.79 12.51
CA SER A 193 -0.17 -12.55 12.41
C SER A 193 -1.24 -11.65 11.81
N GLY A 194 -1.96 -12.15 10.81
CA GLY A 194 -3.09 -11.44 10.19
C GLY A 194 -4.28 -11.26 11.14
N ASN A 195 -4.03 -11.11 12.44
CA ASN A 195 -5.06 -10.84 13.44
C ASN A 195 -5.45 -9.35 13.37
N PRO A 196 -6.71 -9.02 13.02
CA PRO A 196 -7.19 -7.64 12.93
C PRO A 196 -7.02 -6.84 14.22
N GLU A 197 -7.17 -7.47 15.38
CA GLU A 197 -7.03 -6.79 16.68
C GLU A 197 -5.59 -6.30 16.90
N GLN A 198 -4.60 -7.08 16.49
CA GLN A 198 -3.20 -6.70 16.59
C GLN A 198 -2.85 -5.57 15.61
N LEU A 199 -3.46 -5.56 14.42
CA LEU A 199 -3.29 -4.47 13.47
C LEU A 199 -3.90 -3.16 13.97
N MET A 200 -5.03 -3.21 14.67
CA MET A 200 -5.65 -2.03 15.30
C MET A 200 -4.84 -1.48 16.48
N ALA A 201 -4.09 -2.32 17.15
CA ALA A 201 -3.21 -1.90 18.24
C ALA A 201 -1.85 -1.37 17.75
N ALA A 202 -1.53 -1.60 16.47
CA ALA A 202 -0.30 -1.14 15.86
C ALA A 202 -0.40 0.34 15.42
N ARG A 203 0.76 0.96 15.21
CA ARG A 203 0.87 2.29 14.62
C ARG A 203 0.28 2.30 13.21
N ALA A 204 -0.47 3.34 12.88
CA ALA A 204 -1.04 3.49 11.54
C ALA A 204 0.06 3.77 10.51
N VAL A 205 0.03 2.97 9.42
CA VAL A 205 0.91 3.16 8.26
C VAL A 205 0.04 3.19 7.03
N THR A 206 0.04 4.32 6.34
CA THR A 206 -0.80 4.56 5.16
C THR A 206 0.05 4.89 3.94
N PHE A 207 -0.47 4.59 2.76
CA PHE A 207 0.15 4.97 1.50
C PHE A 207 -0.57 6.19 0.92
N VAL A 208 0.20 7.14 0.40
CA VAL A 208 -0.39 8.20 -0.43
C VAL A 208 -0.86 7.57 -1.74
N PRO A 209 -2.15 7.72 -2.09
CA PRO A 209 -2.63 7.21 -3.37
C PRO A 209 -1.91 7.93 -4.53
N PRO A 210 -1.61 7.21 -5.64
CA PRO A 210 -1.00 7.82 -6.81
C PRO A 210 -1.91 8.93 -7.36
N ARG A 211 -1.35 10.12 -7.54
CA ARG A 211 -2.09 11.31 -8.00
C ARG A 211 -2.08 11.46 -9.52
N VAL A 212 -1.16 10.77 -10.17
CA VAL A 212 -0.92 10.87 -11.60
C VAL A 212 -1.91 10.00 -12.36
N ARG A 213 -2.67 10.63 -13.27
CA ARG A 213 -3.65 9.94 -14.13
C ARG A 213 -3.06 9.51 -15.46
N ASP A 214 -2.30 10.38 -16.10
CA ASP A 214 -1.87 10.20 -17.50
C ASP A 214 -0.36 9.95 -17.66
N TYR A 215 0.39 9.91 -16.58
CA TYR A 215 1.85 9.71 -16.59
C TYR A 215 2.61 10.67 -17.52
N THR A 216 2.09 11.88 -17.70
CA THR A 216 2.79 12.92 -18.45
C THR A 216 4.00 13.42 -17.66
N ALA A 217 5.06 13.85 -18.37
CA ALA A 217 6.27 14.37 -17.69
C ALA A 217 5.97 15.54 -16.75
N ASN A 218 4.97 16.37 -17.07
CA ASN A 218 4.59 17.51 -16.25
C ASN A 218 3.90 17.08 -14.94
N GLU A 219 2.98 16.11 -15.01
CA GLU A 219 2.31 15.58 -13.82
C GLU A 219 3.26 14.82 -12.91
N LEU A 220 4.12 13.97 -13.51
CA LEU A 220 5.18 13.28 -12.79
C LEU A 220 6.18 14.27 -12.16
N GLY A 221 6.52 15.35 -12.85
CA GLY A 221 7.36 16.40 -12.33
C GLY A 221 6.74 17.16 -11.15
N ALA A 222 5.42 17.39 -11.19
CA ALA A 222 4.66 17.99 -10.10
C ALA A 222 4.61 17.07 -8.88
N GLU A 223 4.36 15.78 -9.09
CA GLU A 223 4.37 14.78 -8.03
C GLU A 223 5.75 14.69 -7.34
N LEU A 224 6.82 14.64 -8.12
CA LEU A 224 8.19 14.64 -7.57
C LEU A 224 8.51 15.89 -6.78
N TYR A 225 8.09 17.05 -7.26
CA TYR A 225 8.29 18.30 -6.55
C TYR A 225 7.62 18.23 -5.16
N GLU A 226 6.37 17.74 -5.10
CA GLU A 226 5.67 17.55 -3.84
C GLU A 226 6.41 16.55 -2.92
N ILE A 227 6.79 15.38 -3.42
CA ILE A 227 7.47 14.34 -2.62
C ILE A 227 8.82 14.84 -2.07
N VAL A 228 9.53 15.66 -2.83
CA VAL A 228 10.86 16.15 -2.43
C VAL A 228 10.78 17.36 -1.51
N HIS A 229 9.77 18.23 -1.66
CA HIS A 229 9.67 19.52 -0.97
C HIS A 229 8.60 19.59 0.13
N HIS A 230 7.50 18.85 0.00
CA HIS A 230 6.45 18.83 1.02
C HIS A 230 6.70 17.72 2.04
N GLN A 231 7.06 18.11 3.25
CA GLN A 231 7.27 17.25 4.42
C GLN A 231 6.49 17.79 5.61
#